data_cbaf79378c7323ad61911a3d4249d178
#
_entry.id   cbaf79378c7323ad61911a3d4249d178
#
_cell.length_a   1.000
_cell.length_b   1.000
_cell.length_c   1.000
_cell.angle_alpha   90.00
_cell.angle_beta   90.00
_cell.angle_gamma   90.00
#
_symmetry.space_group_name_H-M   'P 1'
#
loop_
_entity.id
_entity.type
_entity.pdbx_description
1 polymer ?
#
loop_
_entity_poly.entity_id
_entity_poly.type
_entity_poly.pdbx_seq_one_letter_code
_entity_poly.pdbx_strand_id
1 'polypeptide(L)'
;VIYDALIQAKERYNFATYKRQDEYYKELRDLLKDIKGMSEQCNQKIRSVLSNLSRDVLGALLLVGVTLLSKITELNKLNDNHLVKYVFYGYGVYFLASALLQLIVDTIDLSDTNREFDYWKNISRNYISNSEFAKYKNETYGKRKCKFWVQYAVILFVYVALAIICFTAYDIWYMLQTGIESVN
;
A
#
# COMPACT_ATOMS: atom_id res chain seq x y z
N VAL A 1 53.45 -8.04 41.67
CA VAL A 1 52.84 -9.23 41.06
C VAL A 1 51.33 -9.20 41.24
N ILE A 2 50.78 -9.13 42.47
CA ILE A 2 49.30 -9.11 42.68
C ILE A 2 48.67 -7.81 42.17
N TYR A 3 49.31 -6.68 42.40
CA TYR A 3 48.85 -5.36 41.95
C TYR A 3 48.79 -5.27 40.42
N ASP A 4 49.80 -5.77 39.70
CA ASP A 4 49.88 -5.81 38.25
C ASP A 4 48.79 -6.72 37.65
N ALA A 5 48.55 -7.88 38.29
CA ALA A 5 47.46 -8.78 37.91
C ALA A 5 46.09 -8.13 38.07
N LEU A 6 45.88 -7.32 39.12
CA LEU A 6 44.59 -6.61 39.34
C LEU A 6 44.38 -5.50 38.30
N ILE A 7 45.42 -4.76 37.94
CA ILE A 7 45.38 -3.75 36.87
C ILE A 7 44.99 -4.41 35.53
N GLN A 8 45.70 -5.48 35.15
CA GLN A 8 45.38 -6.21 33.92
C GLN A 8 43.97 -6.78 33.90
N ALA A 9 43.49 -7.32 35.03
CA ALA A 9 42.11 -7.81 35.13
C ALA A 9 41.08 -6.67 34.94
N LYS A 10 41.35 -5.51 35.54
CA LYS A 10 40.47 -4.31 35.39
C LYS A 10 40.49 -3.80 33.95
N GLU A 11 41.65 -3.73 33.29
CA GLU A 11 41.74 -3.31 31.89
C GLU A 11 40.99 -4.25 30.95
N ARG A 12 41.14 -5.58 31.14
CA ARG A 12 40.43 -6.60 30.37
C ARG A 12 38.92 -6.51 30.60
N TYR A 13 38.47 -6.29 31.84
CA TYR A 13 37.06 -6.10 32.15
C TYR A 13 36.49 -4.85 31.48
N ASN A 14 37.19 -3.72 31.57
CA ASN A 14 36.80 -2.48 30.91
C ASN A 14 36.69 -2.66 29.38
N PHE A 15 37.70 -3.26 28.77
CA PHE A 15 37.72 -3.55 27.34
C PHE A 15 36.55 -4.44 26.92
N ALA A 16 36.28 -5.51 27.64
CA ALA A 16 35.15 -6.39 27.36
C ALA A 16 33.78 -5.67 27.50
N THR A 17 33.70 -4.77 28.50
CA THR A 17 32.47 -3.97 28.72
C THR A 17 32.24 -2.95 27.61
N TYR A 18 33.30 -2.21 27.21
CA TYR A 18 33.25 -1.27 26.10
C TYR A 18 32.90 -1.96 24.79
N LYS A 19 33.54 -3.09 24.49
CA LYS A 19 33.29 -3.86 23.28
C LYS A 19 31.82 -4.34 23.22
N ARG A 20 31.25 -4.83 24.32
CA ARG A 20 29.83 -5.23 24.39
C ARG A 20 28.89 -4.04 24.23
N GLN A 21 29.27 -2.88 24.75
CA GLN A 21 28.49 -1.67 24.60
C GLN A 21 28.47 -1.18 23.16
N ASP A 22 29.60 -1.21 22.45
CA ASP A 22 29.69 -0.85 21.05
C ASP A 22 28.89 -1.83 20.16
N GLU A 23 28.98 -3.12 20.43
CA GLU A 23 28.20 -4.16 19.74
C GLU A 23 26.69 -3.92 19.95
N TYR A 24 26.26 -3.62 21.19
CA TYR A 24 24.87 -3.28 21.49
C TYR A 24 24.37 -2.05 20.71
N TYR A 25 25.13 -0.95 20.69
CA TYR A 25 24.74 0.25 19.97
C TYR A 25 24.73 0.05 18.45
N LYS A 26 25.62 -0.78 17.93
CA LYS A 26 25.63 -1.15 16.51
C LYS A 26 24.37 -1.91 16.14
N GLU A 27 24.04 -2.97 16.86
CA GLU A 27 22.85 -3.79 16.65
C GLU A 27 21.56 -2.95 16.79
N LEU A 28 21.51 -2.07 17.80
CA LEU A 28 20.37 -1.16 17.96
C LEU A 28 20.21 -0.21 16.77
N ARG A 29 21.30 0.32 16.24
CA ARG A 29 21.29 1.21 15.07
C ARG A 29 20.81 0.47 13.83
N ASP A 30 21.29 -0.72 13.61
CA ASP A 30 20.94 -1.55 12.46
C ASP A 30 19.45 -1.94 12.54
N LEU A 31 18.96 -2.34 13.71
CA LEU A 31 17.54 -2.59 13.94
C LEU A 31 16.66 -1.35 13.64
N LEU A 32 17.06 -0.19 14.13
CA LEU A 32 16.31 1.05 13.89
C LEU A 32 16.29 1.42 12.41
N LYS A 33 17.38 1.17 11.69
CA LYS A 33 17.47 1.36 10.25
C LYS A 33 16.52 0.44 9.50
N ASP A 34 16.45 -0.84 9.89
CA ASP A 34 15.56 -1.82 9.27
C ASP A 34 14.08 -1.50 9.55
N ILE A 35 13.73 -1.15 10.79
CA ILE A 35 12.37 -0.68 11.13
C ILE A 35 11.99 0.57 10.30
N LYS A 36 12.93 1.49 10.10
CA LYS A 36 12.72 2.66 9.25
C LYS A 36 12.52 2.26 7.79
N GLY A 37 13.34 1.35 7.25
CA GLY A 37 13.23 0.83 5.89
C GLY A 37 11.88 0.17 5.63
N MET A 38 11.42 -0.71 6.51
CA MET A 38 10.09 -1.33 6.43
C MET A 38 8.96 -0.30 6.47
N SER A 39 9.14 0.75 7.26
CA SER A 39 8.18 1.85 7.33
C SER A 39 8.14 2.69 6.05
N GLU A 40 9.26 2.85 5.36
CA GLU A 40 9.34 3.51 4.05
C GLU A 40 8.70 2.66 2.95
N GLN A 41 8.84 1.34 2.99
CA GLN A 41 8.15 0.41 2.10
C GLN A 41 6.63 0.58 2.16
N CYS A 42 6.04 0.73 3.36
CA CYS A 42 4.60 1.00 3.49
C CYS A 42 4.18 2.28 2.75
N ASN A 43 4.99 3.36 2.83
CA ASN A 43 4.69 4.60 2.12
C ASN A 43 4.85 4.46 0.60
N GLN A 44 5.85 3.71 0.13
CA GLN A 44 6.05 3.44 -1.29
C GLN A 44 4.88 2.64 -1.87
N LYS A 45 4.36 1.66 -1.13
CA LYS A 45 3.18 0.90 -1.53
C LYS A 45 1.94 1.79 -1.68
N ILE A 46 1.66 2.67 -0.72
CA ILE A 46 0.55 3.62 -0.84
C ILE A 46 0.69 4.47 -2.12
N ARG A 47 1.90 4.96 -2.40
CA ARG A 47 2.15 5.75 -3.63
C ARG A 47 1.94 4.93 -4.90
N SER A 48 2.36 3.66 -4.90
CA SER A 48 2.15 2.74 -6.03
C SER A 48 0.66 2.50 -6.27
N VAL A 49 -0.10 2.21 -5.21
CA VAL A 49 -1.56 2.01 -5.27
C VAL A 49 -2.26 3.26 -5.79
N LEU A 50 -1.89 4.44 -5.28
CA LEU A 50 -2.45 5.72 -5.74
C LEU A 50 -2.10 6.00 -7.20
N SER A 51 -0.89 5.69 -7.64
CA SER A 51 -0.47 5.83 -9.03
C SER A 51 -1.26 4.91 -9.95
N ASN A 52 -1.50 3.67 -9.54
CA ASN A 52 -2.33 2.72 -10.29
C ASN A 52 -3.77 3.24 -10.40
N LEU A 53 -4.36 3.68 -9.29
CA LEU A 53 -5.70 4.29 -9.30
C LEU A 53 -5.77 5.49 -10.25
N SER A 54 -4.79 6.39 -10.21
CA SER A 54 -4.76 7.56 -11.11
C SER A 54 -4.70 7.14 -12.58
N ARG A 55 -3.90 6.13 -12.92
CA ARG A 55 -3.82 5.59 -14.29
C ARG A 55 -5.15 4.98 -14.72
N ASP A 56 -5.79 4.22 -13.85
CA ASP A 56 -7.06 3.56 -14.13
C ASP A 56 -8.18 4.58 -14.32
N VAL A 57 -8.22 5.63 -13.51
CA VAL A 57 -9.16 6.76 -13.64
C VAL A 57 -8.93 7.51 -14.95
N LEU A 58 -7.68 7.82 -15.30
CA LEU A 58 -7.36 8.46 -16.58
C LEU A 58 -7.79 7.60 -17.77
N GLY A 59 -7.57 6.29 -17.72
CA GLY A 59 -8.05 5.36 -18.73
C GLY A 59 -9.56 5.39 -18.89
N ALA A 60 -10.31 5.41 -17.79
CA ALA A 60 -11.76 5.52 -17.81
C ALA A 60 -12.24 6.86 -18.38
N LEU A 61 -11.61 7.99 -18.00
CA LEU A 61 -11.92 9.31 -18.53
C LEU A 61 -11.67 9.42 -20.05
N LEU A 62 -10.56 8.84 -20.53
CA LEU A 62 -10.28 8.80 -21.96
C LEU A 62 -11.35 8.04 -22.72
N LEU A 63 -11.82 6.92 -22.19
CA LEU A 63 -12.87 6.13 -22.81
C LEU A 63 -14.20 6.88 -22.85
N VAL A 64 -14.59 7.52 -21.76
CA VAL A 64 -15.79 8.40 -21.73
C VAL A 64 -15.63 9.53 -22.74
N GLY A 65 -14.45 10.15 -22.83
CA GLY A 65 -14.15 11.19 -23.82
C GLY A 65 -14.29 10.71 -25.28
N VAL A 66 -13.75 9.53 -25.60
CA VAL A 66 -13.89 8.91 -26.92
C VAL A 66 -15.36 8.60 -27.24
N THR A 67 -16.11 8.08 -26.27
CA THR A 67 -17.53 7.78 -26.43
C THR A 67 -18.35 9.05 -26.71
N LEU A 68 -18.05 10.14 -26.01
CA LEU A 68 -18.70 11.44 -26.25
C LEU A 68 -18.33 12.02 -27.61
N LEU A 69 -17.04 11.97 -28.00
CA LEU A 69 -16.58 12.44 -29.30
C LEU A 69 -17.19 11.66 -30.47
N SER A 70 -17.32 10.35 -30.35
CA SER A 70 -17.95 9.51 -31.40
C SER A 70 -19.42 9.88 -31.64
N LYS A 71 -20.12 10.37 -30.61
CA LYS A 71 -21.49 10.90 -30.76
C LYS A 71 -21.54 12.25 -31.50
N ILE A 72 -20.58 13.16 -31.16
CA ILE A 72 -20.57 14.52 -31.75
C ILE A 72 -20.22 14.46 -33.26
N THR A 73 -19.40 13.49 -33.65
CA THR A 73 -18.90 13.38 -35.05
C THR A 73 -19.80 12.58 -35.97
N GLU A 74 -21.03 12.25 -35.57
CA GLU A 74 -21.97 11.45 -36.40
C GLU A 74 -21.36 10.15 -36.99
N LEU A 75 -20.37 9.58 -36.34
CA LEU A 75 -19.86 8.25 -36.65
C LEU A 75 -20.92 7.19 -36.29
N ASN A 76 -22.10 7.32 -36.93
CA ASN A 76 -23.32 6.55 -36.69
C ASN A 76 -23.18 5.03 -36.83
N LYS A 77 -22.03 4.53 -37.28
CA LYS A 77 -21.74 3.09 -37.38
C LYS A 77 -21.31 2.44 -36.07
N LEU A 78 -20.92 3.22 -35.05
CA LEU A 78 -20.58 2.74 -33.70
C LEU A 78 -21.74 2.89 -32.71
N ASN A 79 -22.94 3.30 -33.17
CA ASN A 79 -24.12 3.54 -32.35
C ASN A 79 -24.89 2.26 -32.02
N ASP A 80 -24.18 1.14 -31.89
CA ASP A 80 -24.74 -0.06 -31.29
C ASP A 80 -24.78 0.17 -29.78
N ASN A 81 -25.95 0.54 -29.25
CA ASN A 81 -26.20 0.74 -27.80
C ASN A 81 -25.69 -0.44 -26.96
N HIS A 82 -25.63 -1.63 -27.57
CA HIS A 82 -25.07 -2.84 -26.96
C HIS A 82 -23.55 -2.76 -26.76
N LEU A 83 -22.77 -2.22 -27.69
CA LEU A 83 -21.33 -2.08 -27.56
C LEU A 83 -20.96 -1.13 -26.41
N VAL A 84 -21.63 0.01 -26.32
CA VAL A 84 -21.43 0.99 -25.25
C VAL A 84 -21.70 0.34 -23.87
N LYS A 85 -22.78 -0.41 -23.77
CA LYS A 85 -23.12 -1.17 -22.54
C LYS A 85 -21.99 -2.11 -22.14
N TYR A 86 -21.50 -2.94 -23.04
CA TYR A 86 -20.44 -3.91 -22.74
C TYR A 86 -19.13 -3.23 -22.32
N VAL A 87 -18.82 -2.08 -22.89
CA VAL A 87 -17.63 -1.31 -22.51
C VAL A 87 -17.74 -0.80 -21.09
N PHE A 88 -18.87 -0.19 -20.68
CA PHE A 88 -19.08 0.26 -19.30
C PHE A 88 -19.07 -0.89 -18.29
N TYR A 89 -19.71 -2.00 -18.61
CA TYR A 89 -19.69 -3.21 -17.76
C TYR A 89 -18.30 -3.79 -17.66
N GLY A 90 -17.54 -3.83 -18.78
CA GLY A 90 -16.14 -4.29 -18.79
C GLY A 90 -15.26 -3.46 -17.87
N TYR A 91 -15.41 -2.14 -17.85
CA TYR A 91 -14.70 -1.27 -16.93
C TYR A 91 -15.11 -1.45 -15.47
N GLY A 92 -16.40 -1.62 -15.18
CA GLY A 92 -16.86 -1.95 -13.84
C GLY A 92 -16.23 -3.24 -13.29
N VAL A 93 -16.20 -4.29 -14.11
CA VAL A 93 -15.53 -5.56 -13.78
C VAL A 93 -14.03 -5.38 -13.64
N TYR A 94 -13.39 -4.60 -14.51
CA TYR A 94 -11.96 -4.29 -14.44
C TYR A 94 -11.60 -3.59 -13.12
N PHE A 95 -12.36 -2.57 -12.68
CA PHE A 95 -12.11 -1.90 -11.41
C PHE A 95 -12.24 -2.84 -10.21
N LEU A 96 -13.24 -3.72 -10.20
CA LEU A 96 -13.40 -4.72 -9.14
C LEU A 96 -12.26 -5.74 -9.15
N ALA A 97 -11.86 -6.24 -10.32
CA ALA A 97 -10.76 -7.18 -10.44
C ALA A 97 -9.42 -6.54 -10.00
N SER A 98 -9.17 -5.30 -10.42
CA SER A 98 -7.98 -4.51 -10.02
C SER A 98 -7.93 -4.33 -8.49
N ALA A 99 -9.07 -3.95 -7.87
CA ALA A 99 -9.17 -3.80 -6.43
C ALA A 99 -8.89 -5.12 -5.68
N LEU A 100 -9.45 -6.24 -6.16
CA LEU A 100 -9.25 -7.56 -5.55
C LEU A 100 -7.79 -8.03 -5.67
N LEU A 101 -7.19 -7.92 -6.85
CA LEU A 101 -5.79 -8.29 -7.05
C LEU A 101 -4.86 -7.48 -6.15
N GLN A 102 -5.10 -6.18 -6.05
CA GLN A 102 -4.33 -5.29 -5.21
C GLN A 102 -4.47 -5.65 -3.73
N LEU A 103 -5.69 -5.96 -3.28
CA LEU A 103 -5.95 -6.40 -1.90
C LEU A 103 -5.20 -7.69 -1.56
N ILE A 104 -5.18 -8.67 -2.48
CA ILE A 104 -4.47 -9.93 -2.28
C ILE A 104 -2.96 -9.69 -2.17
N VAL A 105 -2.37 -8.97 -3.12
CA VAL A 105 -0.93 -8.70 -3.15
C VAL A 105 -0.48 -7.93 -1.89
N ASP A 106 -1.18 -6.86 -1.54
CA ASP A 106 -0.81 -6.02 -0.39
C ASP A 106 -0.99 -6.76 0.94
N THR A 107 -1.98 -7.67 1.04
CA THR A 107 -2.17 -8.50 2.25
C THR A 107 -1.04 -9.50 2.41
N ILE A 108 -0.60 -10.16 1.34
CA ILE A 108 0.53 -11.08 1.36
C ILE A 108 1.81 -10.35 1.79
N ASP A 109 2.11 -9.24 1.16
CA ASP A 109 3.29 -8.43 1.45
C ASP A 109 3.32 -7.92 2.89
N LEU A 110 2.15 -7.55 3.44
CA LEU A 110 2.05 -7.11 4.84
C LEU A 110 2.26 -8.28 5.81
N SER A 111 1.81 -9.47 5.44
CA SER A 111 2.05 -10.70 6.19
C SER A 111 3.54 -11.02 6.23
N ASP A 112 4.23 -10.93 5.10
CA ASP A 112 5.67 -11.19 5.01
C ASP A 112 6.47 -10.17 5.83
N THR A 113 6.11 -8.90 5.77
CA THR A 113 6.74 -7.87 6.63
C THR A 113 6.57 -8.18 8.13
N ASN A 114 5.42 -8.71 8.56
CA ASN A 114 5.24 -9.11 9.96
C ASN A 114 6.12 -10.32 10.33
N ARG A 115 6.30 -11.28 9.42
CA ARG A 115 7.19 -12.44 9.64
C ARG A 115 8.65 -12.01 9.76
N GLU A 116 9.08 -11.04 8.96
CA GLU A 116 10.42 -10.43 9.08
C GLU A 116 10.63 -9.79 10.45
N PHE A 117 9.64 -9.06 10.99
CA PHE A 117 9.72 -8.53 12.34
C PHE A 117 9.87 -9.59 13.42
N ASP A 118 9.17 -10.72 13.29
CA ASP A 118 9.27 -11.81 14.26
C ASP A 118 10.64 -12.52 14.15
N TYR A 119 11.20 -12.62 12.94
CA TYR A 119 12.55 -13.11 12.72
C TYR A 119 13.59 -12.20 13.39
N TRP A 120 13.53 -10.89 13.14
CA TRP A 120 14.43 -9.91 13.75
C TRP A 120 14.31 -9.87 15.26
N LYS A 121 13.10 -10.01 15.81
CA LYS A 121 12.88 -10.12 17.26
C LYS A 121 13.65 -11.28 17.86
N ASN A 122 13.69 -12.43 17.19
CA ASN A 122 14.40 -13.60 17.67
C ASN A 122 15.91 -13.42 17.65
N ILE A 123 16.46 -12.79 16.61
CA ILE A 123 17.89 -12.50 16.49
C ILE A 123 18.33 -11.47 17.52
N SER A 124 17.58 -10.37 17.64
CA SER A 124 17.92 -9.24 18.52
C SER A 124 17.71 -9.55 20.01
N ARG A 125 17.10 -10.69 20.36
CA ARG A 125 16.82 -11.09 21.73
C ARG A 125 18.06 -11.17 22.64
N ASN A 126 19.22 -11.45 22.06
CA ASN A 126 20.47 -11.54 22.81
C ASN A 126 21.05 -10.17 23.19
N TYR A 127 20.62 -9.11 22.52
CA TYR A 127 21.16 -7.75 22.65
C TYR A 127 20.14 -6.75 23.19
N ILE A 128 18.86 -6.90 22.85
CA ILE A 128 17.80 -5.92 23.15
C ILE A 128 16.69 -6.62 23.94
N SER A 129 16.17 -5.93 24.96
CA SER A 129 15.04 -6.42 25.73
C SER A 129 13.76 -6.49 24.87
N ASN A 130 12.93 -7.52 25.08
CA ASN A 130 11.64 -7.65 24.41
C ASN A 130 10.74 -6.43 24.59
N SER A 131 10.82 -5.74 25.74
CA SER A 131 10.05 -4.52 26.01
C SER A 131 10.52 -3.33 25.18
N GLU A 132 11.82 -3.17 25.02
CA GLU A 132 12.41 -2.12 24.19
C GLU A 132 12.11 -2.35 22.71
N PHE A 133 12.28 -3.58 22.23
CA PHE A 133 11.92 -3.94 20.86
C PHE A 133 10.44 -3.66 20.57
N ALA A 134 9.54 -4.06 21.47
CA ALA A 134 8.11 -3.80 21.33
C ALA A 134 7.78 -2.30 21.31
N LYS A 135 8.47 -1.49 22.13
CA LYS A 135 8.32 -0.04 22.14
C LYS A 135 8.71 0.57 20.80
N TYR A 136 9.89 0.26 20.26
CA TYR A 136 10.34 0.77 18.97
C TYR A 136 9.44 0.30 17.80
N LYS A 137 9.02 -0.97 17.80
CA LYS A 137 8.07 -1.50 16.82
C LYS A 137 6.76 -0.73 16.84
N ASN A 138 6.17 -0.52 18.01
CA ASN A 138 4.86 0.15 18.14
C ASN A 138 4.93 1.65 17.83
N GLU A 139 5.96 2.34 18.27
CA GLU A 139 6.11 3.79 18.06
C GLU A 139 6.36 4.12 16.59
N THR A 140 7.13 3.30 15.87
CA THR A 140 7.53 3.60 14.49
C THR A 140 6.65 2.88 13.48
N TYR A 141 6.52 1.56 13.57
CA TYR A 141 5.80 0.75 12.59
C TYR A 141 4.30 0.65 12.90
N GLY A 142 3.91 0.49 14.17
CA GLY A 142 2.50 0.29 14.55
C GLY A 142 1.62 1.46 14.16
N LYS A 143 2.04 2.70 14.44
CA LYS A 143 1.32 3.92 14.05
C LYS A 143 1.22 4.07 12.53
N ARG A 144 2.28 3.74 11.80
CA ARG A 144 2.30 3.83 10.34
C ARG A 144 1.48 2.73 9.68
N LYS A 145 1.47 1.53 10.23
CA LYS A 145 0.62 0.43 9.79
C LYS A 145 -0.87 0.79 9.91
N CYS A 146 -1.29 1.40 11.02
CA CYS A 146 -2.66 1.86 11.18
C CYS A 146 -3.02 2.92 10.12
N LYS A 147 -2.15 3.91 9.91
CA LYS A 147 -2.32 4.93 8.87
C LYS A 147 -2.39 4.32 7.46
N PHE A 148 -1.55 3.33 7.18
CA PHE A 148 -1.57 2.58 5.93
C PHE A 148 -2.95 1.95 5.68
N TRP A 149 -3.50 1.23 6.67
CA TRP A 149 -4.81 0.58 6.53
C TRP A 149 -5.95 1.57 6.30
N VAL A 150 -5.92 2.71 6.97
CA VAL A 150 -6.94 3.76 6.77
C VAL A 150 -6.85 4.32 5.35
N GLN A 151 -5.66 4.67 4.88
CA GLN A 151 -5.47 5.19 3.52
C GLN A 151 -5.84 4.13 2.46
N TYR A 152 -5.49 2.89 2.71
CA TYR A 152 -5.82 1.77 1.84
C TYR A 152 -7.34 1.53 1.74
N ALA A 153 -8.05 1.57 2.87
CA ALA A 153 -9.50 1.46 2.89
C ALA A 153 -10.18 2.58 2.08
N VAL A 154 -9.66 3.82 2.15
CA VAL A 154 -10.16 4.93 1.34
C VAL A 154 -9.97 4.66 -0.15
N ILE A 155 -8.79 4.19 -0.57
CA ILE A 155 -8.53 3.88 -1.99
C ILE A 155 -9.44 2.75 -2.48
N LEU A 156 -9.61 1.70 -1.69
CA LEU A 156 -10.49 0.58 -2.02
C LEU A 156 -11.95 1.05 -2.15
N PHE A 157 -12.40 1.93 -1.26
CA PHE A 157 -13.71 2.55 -1.36
C PHE A 157 -13.89 3.34 -2.66
N VAL A 158 -12.86 4.07 -3.11
CA VAL A 158 -12.88 4.79 -4.40
C VAL A 158 -13.01 3.82 -5.58
N TYR A 159 -12.29 2.70 -5.57
CA TYR A 159 -12.42 1.68 -6.62
C TYR A 159 -13.86 1.11 -6.70
N VAL A 160 -14.44 0.79 -5.54
CA VAL A 160 -15.83 0.30 -5.48
C VAL A 160 -16.81 1.35 -5.97
N ALA A 161 -16.64 2.62 -5.58
CA ALA A 161 -17.47 3.72 -6.04
C ALA A 161 -17.38 3.90 -7.57
N LEU A 162 -16.17 3.84 -8.13
CA LEU A 162 -15.96 3.90 -9.59
C LEU A 162 -16.64 2.74 -10.32
N ALA A 163 -16.54 1.52 -9.78
CA ALA A 163 -17.23 0.37 -10.34
C ALA A 163 -18.75 0.55 -10.35
N ILE A 164 -19.34 1.03 -9.25
CA ILE A 164 -20.78 1.33 -9.16
C ILE A 164 -21.18 2.40 -10.18
N ILE A 165 -20.38 3.48 -10.29
CA ILE A 165 -20.63 4.53 -11.29
C ILE A 165 -20.61 3.94 -12.71
N CYS A 166 -19.66 3.07 -13.03
CA CYS A 166 -19.60 2.41 -14.34
C CYS A 166 -20.83 1.55 -14.61
N PHE A 167 -21.32 0.79 -13.63
CA PHE A 167 -22.52 -0.03 -13.80
C PHE A 167 -23.78 0.79 -13.95
N THR A 168 -23.91 1.93 -13.23
CA THR A 168 -25.10 2.80 -13.28
C THR A 168 -25.03 3.82 -14.40
N ALA A 169 -23.87 4.18 -14.89
CA ALA A 169 -23.69 5.21 -15.92
C ALA A 169 -24.40 4.88 -17.23
N TYR A 170 -24.43 3.60 -17.59
CA TYR A 170 -25.16 3.16 -18.78
C TYR A 170 -26.66 3.36 -18.63
N ASP A 171 -27.24 3.01 -17.48
CA ASP A 171 -28.68 3.13 -17.24
C ASP A 171 -29.14 4.60 -17.21
N ILE A 172 -28.33 5.46 -16.58
CA ILE A 172 -28.55 6.92 -16.58
C ILE A 172 -28.46 7.48 -18.01
N TRP A 173 -27.43 7.05 -18.74
CA TRP A 173 -27.24 7.45 -20.13
C TRP A 173 -28.41 7.04 -21.02
N TYR A 174 -28.90 5.81 -20.88
CA TYR A 174 -30.08 5.31 -21.63
C TYR A 174 -31.33 6.09 -21.30
N MET A 175 -31.60 6.41 -20.02
CA MET A 175 -32.73 7.23 -19.60
C MET A 175 -32.67 8.65 -20.19
N LEU A 176 -31.48 9.26 -20.23
CA LEU A 176 -31.31 10.59 -20.83
C LEU A 176 -31.62 10.58 -22.33
N GLN A 177 -31.20 9.53 -23.02
CA GLN A 177 -31.44 9.40 -24.47
C GLN A 177 -32.91 9.22 -24.80
N THR A 178 -33.59 8.31 -24.09
CA THR A 178 -35.06 8.07 -24.30
C THR A 178 -35.93 9.25 -23.87
N GLY A 179 -35.50 9.99 -22.83
CA GLY A 179 -36.19 11.22 -22.39
C GLY A 179 -36.08 12.36 -23.40
N ILE A 180 -35.01 12.45 -24.18
CA ILE A 180 -34.86 13.47 -25.24
C ILE A 180 -35.70 13.11 -26.47
N GLU A 181 -35.77 11.82 -26.81
CA GLU A 181 -36.61 11.36 -27.94
C GLU A 181 -38.13 11.52 -27.69
N SER A 182 -38.56 11.53 -26.43
CA SER A 182 -39.98 11.73 -26.07
C SER A 182 -40.46 13.19 -26.09
N VAL A 183 -39.53 14.16 -26.22
CA VAL A 183 -39.82 15.61 -26.23
C VAL A 183 -39.78 16.21 -27.64
N ASN A 184 -39.29 15.50 -28.64
CA ASN A 184 -39.33 15.85 -30.06
C ASN A 184 -40.43 15.09 -30.81
#